data_3d08e815f0a32f20591ee1614de3a0ed
#
_entry.id   3d08e815f0a32f20591ee1614de3a0ed
#
_cell.length_a   1.000
_cell.length_b   1.000
_cell.length_c   1.000
_cell.angle_alpha   90.00
_cell.angle_beta   90.00
_cell.angle_gamma   90.00
#
_symmetry.space_group_name_H-M   'P 1'
#
loop_
_entity.id
_entity.type
_entity.pdbx_description
1 polymer ?
#
loop_
_entity_poly.entity_id
_entity_poly.type
_entity_poly.pdbx_seq_one_letter_code
_entity_poly.pdbx_strand_id
1 'polypeptide(L)'
;MVQIIQICRLIGMPLLKPLIVAFFILWHFSVTIVLANSGSYIAGQFAEKEGDFKNASYYFTDLISRGDSEREIITRSIIYAALAGNFEIATAISRKIDDLQLNYPVANLVIFAEAVKKREKSEIVRAFERHKKNFPEIFKIVTEFWILIIDNKKDEAFRLINSISINNEAQLQIINYNQLLAYVYFNEYEQAKTLYENMEFSNFLFD
;
A
#
# COMPACT_ATOMS: atom_id res chain seq x y z
N MET A 1 -0.13 -48.97 -9.09
CA MET A 1 1.14 -49.12 -8.38
C MET A 1 1.73 -50.55 -8.52
N VAL A 2 0.97 -51.62 -8.26
CA VAL A 2 1.43 -53.01 -8.34
C VAL A 2 1.93 -53.44 -9.74
N GLN A 3 1.26 -53.01 -10.81
CA GLN A 3 1.66 -53.34 -12.18
C GLN A 3 2.97 -52.67 -12.61
N ILE A 4 3.25 -51.42 -12.16
CA ILE A 4 4.49 -50.71 -12.47
C ILE A 4 5.69 -51.35 -11.78
N ILE A 5 5.51 -51.84 -10.57
CA ILE A 5 6.53 -52.57 -9.81
C ILE A 5 6.87 -53.92 -10.46
N GLN A 6 5.89 -54.60 -11.06
CA GLN A 6 6.13 -55.82 -11.83
C GLN A 6 6.92 -55.59 -13.11
N ILE A 7 6.65 -54.50 -13.82
CA ILE A 7 7.40 -54.10 -15.05
C ILE A 7 8.86 -53.77 -14.73
N CYS A 8 9.11 -53.06 -13.63
CA CYS A 8 10.49 -52.72 -13.19
C CYS A 8 11.30 -53.95 -12.77
N ARG A 9 10.64 -55.05 -12.35
CA ARG A 9 11.29 -56.31 -12.00
C ARG A 9 11.74 -57.09 -13.22
N LEU A 10 11.05 -56.92 -14.34
CA LEU A 10 11.37 -57.56 -15.65
C LEU A 10 12.54 -56.88 -16.36
N ILE A 11 12.84 -55.60 -16.14
CA ILE A 11 13.87 -54.84 -16.85
C ILE A 11 15.24 -54.85 -16.14
N GLY A 12 15.36 -55.51 -14.96
CA GLY A 12 16.66 -55.75 -14.30
C GLY A 12 17.40 -54.49 -13.82
N MET A 13 16.70 -53.31 -13.67
CA MET A 13 17.34 -52.06 -13.24
C MET A 13 17.07 -51.78 -11.72
N PRO A 14 17.99 -52.16 -10.82
CA PRO A 14 17.82 -51.99 -9.39
C PRO A 14 17.75 -50.53 -8.94
N LEU A 15 18.28 -49.62 -9.73
CA LEU A 15 18.32 -48.16 -9.45
C LEU A 15 17.03 -47.43 -9.81
N LEU A 16 16.10 -48.04 -10.59
CA LEU A 16 14.89 -47.37 -11.05
C LEU A 16 13.84 -47.22 -9.92
N LYS A 17 13.82 -48.16 -8.96
CA LYS A 17 12.87 -48.14 -7.83
C LYS A 17 13.04 -46.93 -6.91
N PRO A 18 14.27 -46.60 -6.42
CA PRO A 18 14.44 -45.41 -5.57
C PRO A 18 14.20 -44.12 -6.32
N LEU A 19 14.46 -44.04 -7.64
CA LEU A 19 14.17 -42.87 -8.48
C LEU A 19 12.67 -42.62 -8.63
N ILE A 20 11.87 -43.66 -8.82
CA ILE A 20 10.41 -43.56 -8.91
C ILE A 20 9.81 -43.11 -7.56
N VAL A 21 10.30 -43.66 -6.46
CA VAL A 21 9.85 -43.28 -5.12
C VAL A 21 10.22 -41.82 -4.82
N ALA A 22 11.44 -41.41 -5.15
CA ALA A 22 11.88 -40.02 -5.00
C ALA A 22 11.05 -39.06 -5.85
N PHE A 23 10.72 -39.42 -7.09
CA PHE A 23 9.85 -38.63 -7.97
C PHE A 23 8.45 -38.45 -7.39
N PHE A 24 7.84 -39.51 -6.85
CA PHE A 24 6.51 -39.42 -6.20
C PHE A 24 6.55 -38.59 -4.92
N ILE A 25 7.61 -38.69 -4.12
CA ILE A 25 7.77 -37.83 -2.92
C ILE A 25 7.88 -36.36 -3.34
N LEU A 26 8.74 -36.03 -4.30
CA LEU A 26 8.90 -34.66 -4.82
C LEU A 26 7.60 -34.12 -5.43
N TRP A 27 6.85 -34.95 -6.16
CA TRP A 27 5.55 -34.58 -6.74
C TRP A 27 4.51 -34.22 -5.66
N HIS A 28 4.43 -35.03 -4.59
CA HIS A 28 3.50 -34.75 -3.49
C HIS A 28 3.86 -33.45 -2.74
N PHE A 29 5.13 -33.15 -2.51
CA PHE A 29 5.56 -31.91 -1.89
C PHE A 29 5.21 -30.69 -2.73
N SER A 30 5.38 -30.74 -4.05
CA SER A 30 5.07 -29.63 -4.96
C SER A 30 3.57 -29.31 -5.00
N VAL A 31 2.71 -30.32 -4.99
CA VAL A 31 1.25 -30.14 -5.03
C VAL A 31 0.71 -29.53 -3.73
N THR A 32 1.27 -29.88 -2.57
CA THR A 32 0.80 -29.35 -1.28
C THR A 32 1.07 -27.86 -1.12
N ILE A 33 2.20 -27.35 -1.62
CA ILE A 33 2.54 -25.92 -1.54
C ILE A 33 1.56 -25.08 -2.40
N VAL A 34 1.27 -25.53 -3.62
CA VAL A 34 0.33 -24.83 -4.52
C VAL A 34 -1.08 -24.75 -3.93
N LEU A 35 -1.57 -25.84 -3.35
CA LEU A 35 -2.89 -25.88 -2.72
C LEU A 35 -2.97 -24.99 -1.47
N ALA A 36 -1.90 -24.91 -0.67
CA ALA A 36 -1.86 -24.06 0.52
C ALA A 36 -1.91 -22.58 0.16
N ASN A 37 -1.20 -22.14 -0.89
CA ASN A 37 -1.23 -20.74 -1.36
C ASN A 37 -2.60 -20.37 -1.92
N SER A 38 -3.23 -21.25 -2.71
CA SER A 38 -4.57 -21.02 -3.25
C SER A 38 -5.62 -20.84 -2.15
N GLY A 39 -5.53 -21.63 -1.06
CA GLY A 39 -6.42 -21.51 0.09
C GLY A 39 -6.30 -20.16 0.80
N SER A 40 -5.08 -19.71 1.09
CA SER A 40 -4.83 -18.40 1.71
C SER A 40 -5.28 -17.25 0.79
N TYR A 41 -5.08 -17.37 -0.52
CA TYR A 41 -5.53 -16.35 -1.47
C TYR A 41 -7.05 -16.20 -1.48
N ILE A 42 -7.79 -17.32 -1.59
CA ILE A 42 -9.26 -17.31 -1.58
C ILE A 42 -9.79 -16.80 -0.25
N ALA A 43 -9.21 -17.21 0.88
CA ALA A 43 -9.61 -16.74 2.20
C ALA A 43 -9.34 -15.23 2.36
N GLY A 44 -8.22 -14.72 1.83
CA GLY A 44 -7.91 -13.30 1.79
C GLY A 44 -8.92 -12.49 0.98
N GLN A 45 -9.28 -12.97 -0.22
CA GLN A 45 -10.31 -12.33 -1.05
C GLN A 45 -11.69 -12.33 -0.39
N PHE A 46 -12.06 -13.41 0.29
CA PHE A 46 -13.32 -13.47 1.02
C PHE A 46 -13.33 -12.45 2.17
N ALA A 47 -12.28 -12.42 2.98
CA ALA A 47 -12.15 -11.45 4.07
C ALA A 47 -12.19 -10.00 3.55
N GLU A 48 -11.53 -9.72 2.42
CA GLU A 48 -11.60 -8.42 1.74
C GLU A 48 -13.04 -8.04 1.40
N LYS A 49 -13.79 -8.96 0.77
CA LYS A 49 -15.18 -8.74 0.37
C LYS A 49 -16.11 -8.46 1.54
N GLU A 50 -15.88 -9.11 2.66
CA GLU A 50 -16.64 -8.94 3.90
C GLU A 50 -16.19 -7.72 4.72
N GLY A 51 -15.18 -6.96 4.26
CA GLY A 51 -14.60 -5.83 5.00
C GLY A 51 -13.79 -6.24 6.24
N ASP A 52 -13.45 -7.51 6.38
CA ASP A 52 -12.60 -8.02 7.46
C ASP A 52 -11.12 -7.79 7.12
N PHE A 53 -10.70 -6.53 7.24
CA PHE A 53 -9.34 -6.12 6.90
C PHE A 53 -8.27 -6.81 7.73
N LYS A 54 -8.59 -7.23 8.95
CA LYS A 54 -7.66 -7.93 9.82
C LYS A 54 -7.31 -9.32 9.26
N ASN A 55 -8.30 -10.10 8.89
CA ASN A 55 -8.11 -11.40 8.28
C ASN A 55 -7.58 -11.28 6.85
N ALA A 56 -8.02 -10.30 6.05
CA ALA A 56 -7.43 -10.01 4.74
C ALA A 56 -5.93 -9.75 4.85
N SER A 57 -5.51 -8.88 5.78
CA SER A 57 -4.10 -8.62 6.08
C SER A 57 -3.34 -9.89 6.44
N TYR A 58 -3.90 -10.71 7.34
CA TYR A 58 -3.28 -11.96 7.75
C TYR A 58 -3.00 -12.89 6.56
N TYR A 59 -4.00 -13.17 5.74
CA TYR A 59 -3.87 -14.11 4.63
C TYR A 59 -2.94 -13.60 3.53
N PHE A 60 -3.03 -12.33 3.14
CA PHE A 60 -2.14 -11.79 2.10
C PHE A 60 -0.68 -11.66 2.59
N THR A 61 -0.46 -11.34 3.87
CA THR A 61 0.89 -11.30 4.45
C THR A 61 1.48 -12.71 4.58
N ASP A 62 0.65 -13.72 4.91
CA ASP A 62 1.04 -15.12 4.95
C ASP A 62 1.55 -15.60 3.57
N LEU A 63 0.88 -15.22 2.47
CA LEU A 63 1.36 -15.52 1.11
C LEU A 63 2.75 -14.97 0.85
N ILE A 64 3.02 -13.71 1.22
CA ILE A 64 4.36 -13.12 1.09
C ILE A 64 5.39 -13.89 1.93
N SER A 65 5.03 -14.29 3.15
CA SER A 65 5.92 -15.04 4.02
C SER A 65 6.32 -16.40 3.45
N ARG A 66 5.46 -16.98 2.62
CA ARG A 66 5.69 -18.23 1.87
C ARG A 66 6.41 -18.02 0.53
N GLY A 67 6.84 -16.81 0.23
CA GLY A 67 7.62 -16.49 -0.96
C GLY A 67 6.82 -16.01 -2.16
N ASP A 68 5.52 -15.73 -2.01
CA ASP A 68 4.75 -15.11 -3.07
C ASP A 68 5.25 -13.68 -3.31
N SER A 69 5.54 -13.36 -4.55
CA SER A 69 6.10 -12.07 -4.97
C SER A 69 5.27 -11.37 -6.05
N GLU A 70 4.05 -11.84 -6.28
CA GLU A 70 3.16 -11.21 -7.24
C GLU A 70 2.80 -9.79 -6.81
N ARG A 71 2.82 -8.86 -7.77
CA ARG A 71 2.56 -7.45 -7.53
C ARG A 71 1.21 -7.22 -6.82
N GLU A 72 0.19 -7.96 -7.21
CA GLU A 72 -1.14 -7.86 -6.62
C GLU A 72 -1.14 -8.27 -5.16
N ILE A 73 -0.52 -9.40 -4.82
CA ILE A 73 -0.42 -9.90 -3.44
C ILE A 73 0.33 -8.91 -2.55
N ILE A 74 1.47 -8.39 -3.03
CA ILE A 74 2.24 -7.39 -2.30
C ILE A 74 1.40 -6.13 -2.07
N THR A 75 0.71 -5.63 -3.10
CA THR A 75 -0.13 -4.43 -2.99
C THR A 75 -1.26 -4.63 -1.99
N ARG A 76 -1.97 -5.76 -2.06
CA ARG A 76 -3.04 -6.11 -1.11
C ARG A 76 -2.51 -6.26 0.31
N SER A 77 -1.37 -6.90 0.50
CA SER A 77 -0.74 -7.04 1.82
C SER A 77 -0.46 -5.69 2.47
N ILE A 78 0.08 -4.73 1.72
CA ILE A 78 0.35 -3.37 2.21
C ILE A 78 -0.96 -2.65 2.56
N ILE A 79 -1.95 -2.68 1.65
CA ILE A 79 -3.24 -2.00 1.83
C ILE A 79 -3.95 -2.55 3.07
N TYR A 80 -4.13 -3.87 3.16
CA TYR A 80 -4.91 -4.46 4.25
C TYR A 80 -4.16 -4.43 5.58
N ALA A 81 -2.82 -4.47 5.59
CA ALA A 81 -2.05 -4.22 6.80
C ALA A 81 -2.30 -2.78 7.33
N ALA A 82 -2.31 -1.79 6.45
CA ALA A 82 -2.58 -0.40 6.82
C ALA A 82 -4.04 -0.24 7.32
N LEU A 83 -5.03 -0.78 6.60
CA LEU A 83 -6.46 -0.72 6.98
C LEU A 83 -6.77 -1.48 8.28
N ALA A 84 -6.06 -2.56 8.57
CA ALA A 84 -6.15 -3.30 9.83
C ALA A 84 -5.46 -2.60 11.01
N GLY A 85 -4.84 -1.43 10.79
CA GLY A 85 -4.05 -0.73 11.81
C GLY A 85 -2.65 -1.30 12.04
N ASN A 86 -2.22 -2.32 11.30
CA ASN A 86 -0.90 -2.95 11.40
C ASN A 86 0.13 -2.17 10.57
N PHE A 87 0.29 -0.89 10.91
CA PHE A 87 1.13 0.01 10.12
C PHE A 87 2.60 -0.40 10.08
N GLU A 88 3.08 -1.10 11.11
CA GLU A 88 4.45 -1.65 11.15
C GLU A 88 4.67 -2.70 10.05
N ILE A 89 3.70 -3.60 9.84
CA ILE A 89 3.78 -4.61 8.76
C ILE A 89 3.74 -3.93 7.40
N ALA A 90 2.80 -2.99 7.20
CA ALA A 90 2.71 -2.23 5.96
C ALA A 90 4.04 -1.52 5.64
N THR A 91 4.66 -0.87 6.63
CA THR A 91 5.94 -0.19 6.49
C THR A 91 7.09 -1.16 6.19
N ALA A 92 7.17 -2.30 6.89
CA ALA A 92 8.22 -3.27 6.67
C ALA A 92 8.20 -3.83 5.23
N ILE A 93 7.01 -4.18 4.71
CA ILE A 93 6.85 -4.63 3.33
C ILE A 93 7.22 -3.50 2.36
N SER A 94 6.74 -2.27 2.61
CA SER A 94 6.99 -1.11 1.74
C SER A 94 8.47 -0.76 1.65
N ARG A 95 9.21 -0.80 2.75
CA ARG A 95 10.65 -0.55 2.76
C ARG A 95 11.42 -1.60 1.97
N LYS A 96 11.08 -2.89 2.13
CA LYS A 96 11.68 -3.96 1.34
C LYS A 96 11.50 -3.73 -0.17
N ILE A 97 10.32 -3.24 -0.58
CA ILE A 97 10.03 -2.91 -1.98
C ILE A 97 10.86 -1.70 -2.45
N ASP A 98 10.99 -0.67 -1.62
CA ASP A 98 11.80 0.53 -1.92
C ASP A 98 13.30 0.18 -2.04
N ASP A 99 13.81 -0.66 -1.15
CA ASP A 99 15.20 -1.15 -1.20
C ASP A 99 15.51 -1.92 -2.49
N LEU A 100 14.52 -2.63 -3.04
CA LEU A 100 14.59 -3.31 -4.34
C LEU A 100 14.38 -2.36 -5.53
N GLN A 101 14.18 -1.06 -5.29
CA GLN A 101 13.89 -0.02 -6.29
C GLN A 101 12.67 -0.33 -7.16
N LEU A 102 11.72 -1.07 -6.64
CA LEU A 102 10.48 -1.41 -7.32
C LEU A 102 9.44 -0.29 -7.11
N ASN A 103 8.80 0.13 -8.19
CA ASN A 103 7.80 1.20 -8.12
C ASN A 103 6.42 0.65 -7.77
N TYR A 104 6.03 0.78 -6.51
CA TYR A 104 4.68 0.47 -6.01
C TYR A 104 4.07 1.73 -5.39
N PRO A 105 3.07 2.35 -6.02
CA PRO A 105 2.48 3.60 -5.51
C PRO A 105 2.00 3.51 -4.07
N VAL A 106 1.39 2.39 -3.66
CA VAL A 106 0.94 2.18 -2.28
C VAL A 106 2.10 2.11 -1.29
N ALA A 107 3.21 1.47 -1.64
CA ALA A 107 4.41 1.42 -0.80
C ALA A 107 5.00 2.82 -0.60
N ASN A 108 5.05 3.61 -1.67
CA ASN A 108 5.52 5.00 -1.62
C ASN A 108 4.67 5.86 -0.68
N LEU A 109 3.33 5.69 -0.71
CA LEU A 109 2.42 6.39 0.21
C LEU A 109 2.65 5.97 1.67
N VAL A 110 2.87 4.69 1.94
CA VAL A 110 3.12 4.19 3.31
C VAL A 110 4.46 4.72 3.83
N ILE A 111 5.51 4.75 3.02
CA ILE A 111 6.82 5.33 3.39
C ILE A 111 6.68 6.82 3.69
N PHE A 112 5.94 7.55 2.85
CA PHE A 112 5.66 8.97 3.09
C PHE A 112 4.86 9.17 4.38
N ALA A 113 3.80 8.40 4.61
CA ALA A 113 2.99 8.47 5.82
C ALA A 113 3.81 8.15 7.10
N GLU A 114 4.76 7.21 7.01
CA GLU A 114 5.69 6.94 8.11
C GLU A 114 6.58 8.16 8.43
N ALA A 115 7.11 8.82 7.41
CA ALA A 115 7.91 10.04 7.58
C ALA A 115 7.08 11.15 8.25
N VAL A 116 5.83 11.34 7.82
CA VAL A 116 4.90 12.29 8.44
C VAL A 116 4.63 11.94 9.90
N LYS A 117 4.41 10.66 10.21
CA LYS A 117 4.19 10.19 11.59
C LYS A 117 5.38 10.50 12.51
N LYS A 118 6.60 10.41 12.01
CA LYS A 118 7.81 10.75 12.78
C LYS A 118 7.97 12.24 13.05
N ARG A 119 7.23 13.09 12.33
CA ARG A 119 7.25 14.57 12.43
C ARG A 119 8.62 15.19 12.17
N GLU A 120 9.49 14.48 11.47
CA GLU A 120 10.80 15.00 11.07
C GLU A 120 10.73 15.60 9.68
N LYS A 121 10.75 16.94 9.58
CA LYS A 121 10.60 17.65 8.30
C LYS A 121 11.57 17.16 7.23
N SER A 122 12.84 16.93 7.57
CA SER A 122 13.85 16.45 6.61
C SER A 122 13.48 15.09 6.01
N GLU A 123 12.89 14.19 6.82
CA GLU A 123 12.42 12.89 6.35
C GLU A 123 11.17 13.02 5.47
N ILE A 124 10.24 13.93 5.83
CA ILE A 124 9.04 14.20 5.03
C ILE A 124 9.45 14.71 3.65
N VAL A 125 10.32 15.73 3.58
CA VAL A 125 10.80 16.29 2.32
C VAL A 125 11.54 15.23 1.50
N ARG A 126 12.42 14.44 2.12
CA ARG A 126 13.17 13.37 1.44
C ARG A 126 12.24 12.31 0.85
N ALA A 127 11.28 11.81 1.64
CA ALA A 127 10.32 10.81 1.19
C ALA A 127 9.44 11.36 0.06
N PHE A 128 9.00 12.62 0.18
CA PHE A 128 8.22 13.27 -0.85
C PHE A 128 9.01 13.42 -2.16
N GLU A 129 10.20 14.03 -2.13
CA GLU A 129 11.03 14.25 -3.32
C GLU A 129 11.40 12.93 -4.03
N ARG A 130 11.65 11.87 -3.28
CA ARG A 130 11.94 10.54 -3.83
C ARG A 130 10.77 9.96 -4.62
N HIS A 131 9.54 10.17 -4.15
CA HIS A 131 8.36 9.45 -4.66
C HIS A 131 7.35 10.35 -5.37
N LYS A 132 7.52 11.69 -5.37
CA LYS A 132 6.51 12.66 -5.84
C LYS A 132 5.99 12.42 -7.26
N LYS A 133 6.84 11.94 -8.18
CA LYS A 133 6.39 11.63 -9.56
C LYS A 133 5.37 10.49 -9.65
N ASN A 134 5.24 9.68 -8.60
CA ASN A 134 4.29 8.57 -8.52
C ASN A 134 2.99 8.96 -7.80
N PHE A 135 2.91 10.18 -7.25
CA PHE A 135 1.74 10.66 -6.53
C PHE A 135 0.75 11.37 -7.47
N PRO A 136 -0.56 11.32 -7.18
CA PRO A 136 -1.55 12.14 -7.86
C PRO A 136 -1.22 13.63 -7.76
N GLU A 137 -1.58 14.42 -8.77
CA GLU A 137 -1.22 15.84 -8.85
C GLU A 137 -1.71 16.63 -7.64
N ILE A 138 -2.98 16.45 -7.26
CA ILE A 138 -3.55 17.14 -6.09
C ILE A 138 -2.78 16.82 -4.80
N PHE A 139 -2.34 15.57 -4.63
CA PHE A 139 -1.54 15.15 -3.48
C PHE A 139 -0.18 15.85 -3.46
N LYS A 140 0.48 15.96 -4.62
CA LYS A 140 1.76 16.68 -4.74
C LYS A 140 1.62 18.12 -4.29
N ILE A 141 0.64 18.81 -4.82
CA ILE A 141 0.41 20.22 -4.57
C ILE A 141 0.08 20.48 -3.09
N VAL A 142 -0.82 19.70 -2.51
CA VAL A 142 -1.16 19.81 -1.08
C VAL A 142 0.07 19.54 -0.21
N THR A 143 0.89 18.56 -0.58
CA THR A 143 2.12 18.26 0.18
C THR A 143 3.14 19.40 0.07
N GLU A 144 3.39 19.94 -1.12
CA GLU A 144 4.27 21.10 -1.32
C GLU A 144 3.75 22.33 -0.59
N PHE A 145 2.43 22.57 -0.62
CA PHE A 145 1.78 23.62 0.16
C PHE A 145 2.12 23.52 1.64
N TRP A 146 1.95 22.33 2.26
CA TRP A 146 2.25 22.13 3.68
C TRP A 146 3.75 22.21 4.00
N ILE A 147 4.63 21.79 3.08
CA ILE A 147 6.08 21.98 3.24
C ILE A 147 6.40 23.47 3.32
N LEU A 148 5.81 24.29 2.45
CA LEU A 148 5.98 25.75 2.47
C LEU A 148 5.39 26.39 3.74
N ILE A 149 4.23 25.94 4.21
CA ILE A 149 3.62 26.39 5.47
C ILE A 149 4.56 26.11 6.68
N ILE A 150 5.10 24.90 6.76
CA ILE A 150 6.05 24.51 7.83
C ILE A 150 7.34 25.34 7.73
N ASP A 151 7.73 25.78 6.54
CA ASP A 151 8.85 26.67 6.29
C ASP A 151 8.56 28.15 6.56
N ASN A 152 7.36 28.45 7.07
CA ASN A 152 6.89 29.81 7.30
C ASN A 152 6.85 30.68 6.03
N LYS A 153 6.73 30.05 4.86
CA LYS A 153 6.64 30.69 3.53
C LYS A 153 5.18 30.81 3.09
N LYS A 154 4.38 31.47 3.92
CA LYS A 154 2.92 31.60 3.72
C LYS A 154 2.56 32.07 2.32
N ASP A 155 3.14 33.21 1.86
CA ASP A 155 2.78 33.81 0.59
C ASP A 155 3.10 32.90 -0.60
N GLU A 156 4.20 32.15 -0.53
CA GLU A 156 4.56 31.17 -1.56
C GLU A 156 3.56 30.01 -1.58
N ALA A 157 3.18 29.51 -0.39
CA ALA A 157 2.22 28.43 -0.24
C ALA A 157 0.85 28.81 -0.83
N PHE A 158 0.33 29.98 -0.47
CA PHE A 158 -0.96 30.45 -0.99
C PHE A 158 -0.91 30.76 -2.50
N ARG A 159 0.19 31.29 -3.03
CA ARG A 159 0.37 31.41 -4.49
C ARG A 159 0.35 30.06 -5.17
N LEU A 160 1.04 29.07 -4.64
CA LEU A 160 1.06 27.70 -5.19
C LEU A 160 -0.35 27.12 -5.26
N ILE A 161 -1.06 27.09 -4.14
CA ILE A 161 -2.37 26.43 -4.09
C ILE A 161 -3.44 27.16 -4.90
N ASN A 162 -3.32 28.50 -5.06
CA ASN A 162 -4.22 29.31 -5.88
C ASN A 162 -3.90 29.27 -7.39
N SER A 163 -2.73 28.76 -7.79
CA SER A 163 -2.35 28.63 -9.20
C SER A 163 -2.92 27.40 -9.90
N ILE A 164 -3.61 26.55 -9.15
CA ILE A 164 -4.10 25.26 -9.65
C ILE A 164 -5.35 25.47 -10.49
N SER A 165 -5.40 24.80 -11.64
CA SER A 165 -6.64 24.67 -12.40
C SER A 165 -7.55 23.67 -11.72
N ILE A 166 -8.68 24.13 -11.18
CA ILE A 166 -9.67 23.32 -10.50
C ILE A 166 -10.54 22.65 -11.56
N ASN A 167 -10.55 21.33 -11.62
CA ASN A 167 -11.27 20.55 -12.62
C ASN A 167 -12.61 20.01 -12.13
N ASN A 168 -12.80 19.96 -10.82
CA ASN A 168 -14.04 19.45 -10.21
C ASN A 168 -14.19 19.95 -8.77
N GLU A 169 -15.40 19.81 -8.25
CA GLU A 169 -15.78 20.27 -6.91
C GLU A 169 -14.98 19.57 -5.78
N ALA A 170 -14.70 18.28 -5.92
CA ALA A 170 -13.92 17.56 -4.91
C ALA A 170 -12.49 18.14 -4.77
N GLN A 171 -11.85 18.52 -5.88
CA GLN A 171 -10.55 19.22 -5.83
C GLN A 171 -10.67 20.57 -5.14
N LEU A 172 -11.73 21.34 -5.45
CA LEU A 172 -11.99 22.63 -4.80
C LEU A 172 -12.13 22.48 -3.28
N GLN A 173 -12.89 21.48 -2.84
CA GLN A 173 -13.08 21.21 -1.40
C GLN A 173 -11.76 20.83 -0.72
N ILE A 174 -10.92 19.99 -1.34
CA ILE A 174 -9.60 19.65 -0.81
C ILE A 174 -8.74 20.90 -0.66
N ILE A 175 -8.72 21.78 -1.66
CA ILE A 175 -7.94 23.02 -1.66
C ILE A 175 -8.44 23.94 -0.54
N ASN A 176 -9.74 24.23 -0.51
CA ASN A 176 -10.34 25.12 0.48
C ASN A 176 -10.11 24.62 1.90
N TYR A 177 -10.26 23.31 2.13
CA TYR A 177 -10.01 22.72 3.44
C TYR A 177 -8.54 22.90 3.89
N ASN A 178 -7.58 22.70 3.00
CA ASN A 178 -6.16 22.90 3.32
C ASN A 178 -5.82 24.37 3.56
N GLN A 179 -6.42 25.31 2.79
CA GLN A 179 -6.28 26.74 3.04
C GLN A 179 -6.89 27.16 4.39
N LEU A 180 -8.07 26.63 4.72
CA LEU A 180 -8.71 26.84 6.02
C LEU A 180 -7.79 26.45 7.17
N LEU A 181 -7.22 25.24 7.11
CA LEU A 181 -6.28 24.76 8.13
C LEU A 181 -5.02 25.65 8.21
N ALA A 182 -4.51 26.15 7.07
CA ALA A 182 -3.35 27.03 7.05
C ALA A 182 -3.66 28.40 7.67
N TYR A 183 -4.84 28.98 7.43
CA TYR A 183 -5.26 30.20 8.13
C TYR A 183 -5.32 30.00 9.63
N VAL A 184 -5.89 28.87 10.10
CA VAL A 184 -5.91 28.51 11.52
C VAL A 184 -4.48 28.36 12.08
N TYR A 185 -3.59 27.71 11.32
CA TYR A 185 -2.18 27.53 11.71
C TYR A 185 -1.46 28.87 11.92
N PHE A 186 -1.76 29.88 11.11
CA PHE A 186 -1.21 31.24 11.23
C PHE A 186 -2.01 32.15 12.18
N ASN A 187 -3.00 31.65 12.90
CA ASN A 187 -3.93 32.39 13.77
C ASN A 187 -4.76 33.46 13.03
N GLU A 188 -4.99 33.30 11.76
CA GLU A 188 -5.79 34.19 10.92
C GLU A 188 -7.27 33.76 10.92
N TYR A 189 -7.90 33.86 12.07
CA TYR A 189 -9.23 33.30 12.29
C TYR A 189 -10.35 33.96 11.50
N GLU A 190 -10.23 35.26 11.18
CA GLU A 190 -11.23 35.95 10.34
C GLU A 190 -11.21 35.44 8.90
N GLN A 191 -10.02 35.21 8.33
CA GLN A 191 -9.88 34.63 7.00
C GLN A 191 -10.37 33.18 6.99
N ALA A 192 -10.02 32.42 8.02
CA ALA A 192 -10.50 31.05 8.17
C ALA A 192 -12.04 31.00 8.24
N LYS A 193 -12.66 31.89 9.03
CA LYS A 193 -14.12 31.98 9.17
C LYS A 193 -14.78 32.35 7.85
N THR A 194 -14.27 33.39 7.16
CA THR A 194 -14.81 33.82 5.86
C THR A 194 -14.75 32.68 4.85
N LEU A 195 -13.63 31.94 4.79
CA LEU A 195 -13.50 30.80 3.88
C LEU A 195 -14.49 29.70 4.26
N TYR A 196 -14.60 29.37 5.55
CA TYR A 196 -15.52 28.35 6.05
C TYR A 196 -17.00 28.67 5.70
N GLU A 197 -17.45 29.93 5.88
CA GLU A 197 -18.79 30.35 5.56
C GLU A 197 -19.11 30.28 4.06
N ASN A 198 -18.09 30.37 3.20
CA ASN A 198 -18.23 30.24 1.75
C ASN A 198 -18.06 28.80 1.23
N MET A 199 -17.67 27.86 2.08
CA MET A 199 -17.56 26.46 1.69
C MET A 199 -18.94 25.81 1.68
N GLU A 200 -19.40 25.35 0.53
CA GLU A 200 -20.53 24.42 0.48
C GLU A 200 -20.04 23.07 1.02
N PHE A 201 -20.38 22.78 2.26
CA PHE A 201 -20.21 21.43 2.81
C PHE A 201 -21.23 20.51 2.15
N SER A 202 -20.92 19.99 0.97
CA SER A 202 -21.62 18.80 0.50
C SER A 202 -21.31 17.67 1.49
N ASN A 203 -22.29 16.81 1.78
CA ASN A 203 -22.27 15.73 2.78
C ASN A 203 -21.17 14.67 2.58
N PHE A 204 -20.10 15.01 1.87
CA PHE A 204 -19.05 14.11 1.42
C PHE A 204 -18.08 13.62 2.52
N LEU A 205 -18.12 14.21 3.71
CA LEU A 205 -17.21 13.84 4.81
C LEU A 205 -17.91 13.11 5.98
N PHE A 206 -19.22 12.91 5.94
CA PHE A 206 -19.97 12.40 7.09
C PHE A 206 -21.05 11.35 6.77
N ASP A 207 -21.08 10.77 5.56
CA ASP A 207 -21.89 9.59 5.23
C ASP A 207 -21.10 8.29 5.37
#